data_6f2c3e661e505540e1e60fe9bc87c62d
#
_entry.id   6f2c3e661e505540e1e60fe9bc87c62d
#
_cell.length_a   1.000
_cell.length_b   1.000
_cell.length_c   1.000
_cell.angle_alpha   90.00
_cell.angle_beta   90.00
_cell.angle_gamma   90.00
#
_symmetry.space_group_name_H-M   'P 1'
#
loop_
_entity.id
_entity.type
_entity.pdbx_description
1 polymer ?
#
loop_
_entity_poly.entity_id
_entity_poly.type
_entity_poly.pdbx_seq_one_letter_code
_entity_poly.pdbx_strand_id
1 'polypeptide(L)'
;MTHPASAAIRTFALAALVSLRVTEVGAQSPPPAAASAQNVVVLIGTGLGTAATTAARVMRYKEDGSLTMDTMPYLARVKTWALDAQTSDSAAAISALLTGVKVRNDVVAMDGTTRSIGFAPGKDPIRSVPNAENHCPATGNGAPSRTLLELAVAKNKSTGLVTTGRLTGGGAAAAYAHVCHRDAEFEVARQAVPGGAGFNPNLGRGVDVMMGGISSMWRPFEAAKRPRGRPDGRELVGEMQTLGYTFVSDLTAMNAAPIAPGSRIIGLYDFAEEQGAMSYELDRDPKREPSLAAMTSKAIDVLSNNRNGFVLIVEGGRIDQALQAGNARRALNDTIAFDDAVKVALDRVDLTKTLVVVTGDHDTTMTLIGGGLRGADILGLHMNPVTGKPDVDAGGLPYTSLVFGTGANRPDKRGPLDSPTVLHKDYVQESAIKLPAGTNGGGDVVLRAGGAGSSNFRGTLDNTRVFALIRKAAEL
;
A
#
# COMPACT_ATOMS: atom_id res chain seq x y z
N MET A 1 3.17 -48.17 79.12
CA MET A 1 3.10 -49.56 78.61
C MET A 1 2.34 -49.53 77.29
N THR A 2 2.97 -50.10 76.26
CA THR A 2 2.35 -50.51 74.97
C THR A 2 1.92 -49.43 73.98
N HIS A 3 2.74 -49.23 72.93
CA HIS A 3 2.42 -48.71 71.62
C HIS A 3 1.46 -49.65 70.86
N PRO A 4 0.71 -49.11 69.88
CA PRO A 4 0.56 -49.88 68.66
C PRO A 4 0.93 -49.08 67.39
N ALA A 5 1.27 -49.87 66.44
CA ALA A 5 1.91 -49.61 65.15
C ALA A 5 1.09 -48.73 64.19
N SER A 6 1.80 -47.88 63.43
CA SER A 6 1.31 -47.13 62.26
C SER A 6 1.39 -48.02 61.01
N ALA A 7 0.24 -48.18 60.33
CA ALA A 7 0.17 -48.77 59.00
C ALA A 7 0.37 -47.67 57.93
N ALA A 8 1.43 -47.81 57.13
CA ALA A 8 1.72 -46.92 56.00
C ALA A 8 0.91 -47.38 54.77
N ILE A 9 0.01 -46.51 54.31
CA ILE A 9 -0.69 -46.65 53.04
C ILE A 9 0.20 -46.06 51.96
N ARG A 10 0.76 -46.92 51.07
CA ARG A 10 1.47 -46.47 49.86
C ARG A 10 0.47 -46.21 48.76
N THR A 11 0.26 -44.92 48.49
CA THR A 11 -0.50 -44.48 47.31
C THR A 11 0.45 -44.44 46.09
N PHE A 12 0.22 -45.31 45.12
CA PHE A 12 0.88 -45.26 43.82
C PHE A 12 0.20 -44.17 42.97
N ALA A 13 0.88 -43.04 42.74
CA ALA A 13 0.46 -42.07 41.77
C ALA A 13 1.00 -42.50 40.40
N LEU A 14 0.13 -42.93 39.50
CA LEU A 14 0.47 -43.21 38.09
C LEU A 14 0.47 -41.87 37.35
N ALA A 15 1.64 -41.31 37.11
CA ALA A 15 1.81 -40.14 36.28
C ALA A 15 1.76 -40.55 34.78
N ALA A 16 0.61 -40.31 34.13
CA ALA A 16 0.51 -40.44 32.68
C ALA A 16 1.24 -39.26 32.00
N LEU A 17 2.42 -39.51 31.50
CA LEU A 17 3.13 -38.58 30.59
C LEU A 17 2.40 -38.54 29.23
N VAL A 18 1.57 -37.53 29.02
CA VAL A 18 1.06 -37.16 27.70
C VAL A 18 2.19 -36.44 27.00
N SER A 19 2.94 -37.13 26.17
CA SER A 19 3.88 -36.49 25.25
C SER A 19 3.12 -35.76 24.13
N LEU A 20 2.91 -34.45 24.27
CA LEU A 20 2.56 -33.60 23.14
C LEU A 20 3.70 -33.67 22.14
N ARG A 21 3.50 -34.38 21.04
CA ARG A 21 4.34 -34.19 19.85
C ARG A 21 3.97 -32.85 19.25
N VAL A 22 4.75 -31.83 19.54
CA VAL A 22 4.81 -30.61 18.70
C VAL A 22 5.42 -31.07 17.39
N THR A 23 4.60 -31.23 16.37
CA THR A 23 5.09 -31.33 15.00
C THR A 23 5.70 -29.98 14.67
N GLU A 24 7.01 -29.86 14.76
CA GLU A 24 7.73 -28.75 14.14
C GLU A 24 7.33 -28.77 12.66
N VAL A 25 6.55 -27.77 12.26
CA VAL A 25 6.44 -27.40 10.85
C VAL A 25 7.82 -26.93 10.46
N GLY A 26 8.56 -27.83 9.80
CA GLY A 26 9.91 -27.55 9.37
C GLY A 26 9.89 -26.28 8.51
N ALA A 27 10.50 -25.23 9.02
CA ALA A 27 10.82 -24.05 8.23
C ALA A 27 11.64 -24.55 7.04
N GLN A 28 11.07 -24.55 5.85
CA GLN A 28 11.83 -24.84 4.62
C GLN A 28 13.01 -23.88 4.61
N SER A 29 14.21 -24.43 4.59
CA SER A 29 15.42 -23.64 4.40
C SER A 29 15.23 -22.80 3.14
N PRO A 30 15.38 -21.46 3.22
CA PRO A 30 15.22 -20.64 2.04
C PRO A 30 16.20 -21.12 0.97
N PRO A 31 15.79 -21.21 -0.31
CA PRO A 31 16.68 -21.57 -1.39
C PRO A 31 17.90 -20.63 -1.36
N PRO A 32 19.09 -21.10 -1.73
CA PRO A 32 20.29 -20.26 -1.79
C PRO A 32 19.96 -19.06 -2.67
N ALA A 33 20.09 -17.86 -2.10
CA ALA A 33 19.78 -16.61 -2.80
C ALA A 33 20.63 -16.56 -4.08
N ALA A 34 19.99 -16.50 -5.25
CA ALA A 34 20.68 -16.18 -6.49
C ALA A 34 21.47 -14.89 -6.31
N ALA A 35 22.65 -14.78 -6.90
CA ALA A 35 23.53 -13.63 -6.70
C ALA A 35 22.87 -12.31 -7.12
N SER A 36 21.95 -12.33 -8.10
CA SER A 36 21.19 -11.16 -8.57
C SER A 36 19.76 -11.52 -8.96
N ALA A 37 18.86 -10.55 -8.86
CA ALA A 37 17.47 -10.65 -9.28
C ALA A 37 17.28 -10.13 -10.70
N GLN A 38 16.79 -10.96 -11.59
CA GLN A 38 16.41 -10.54 -12.94
C GLN A 38 15.15 -9.66 -12.92
N ASN A 39 14.21 -9.99 -12.03
CA ASN A 39 12.94 -9.28 -11.87
C ASN A 39 12.82 -8.71 -10.47
N VAL A 40 12.03 -7.64 -10.33
CA VAL A 40 11.68 -7.03 -9.06
C VAL A 40 10.18 -6.76 -9.02
N VAL A 41 9.54 -7.15 -7.94
CA VAL A 41 8.18 -6.73 -7.60
C VAL A 41 8.20 -6.05 -6.24
N VAL A 42 7.83 -4.78 -6.19
CA VAL A 42 7.71 -4.02 -4.94
C VAL A 42 6.24 -3.74 -4.70
N LEU A 43 5.70 -4.29 -3.60
CA LEU A 43 4.32 -4.05 -3.19
C LEU A 43 4.31 -3.11 -1.98
N ILE A 44 3.58 -2.01 -2.10
CA ILE A 44 3.50 -0.95 -1.08
C ILE A 44 2.04 -0.77 -0.68
N GLY A 45 1.69 -1.12 0.56
CA GLY A 45 0.40 -0.76 1.15
C GLY A 45 0.51 0.62 1.77
N THR A 46 -0.20 1.62 1.24
CA THR A 46 -0.13 2.96 1.81
C THR A 46 -0.80 2.99 3.19
N GLY A 47 -0.16 3.60 4.17
CA GLY A 47 -0.63 3.63 5.55
C GLY A 47 -0.62 2.27 6.26
N LEU A 48 0.04 1.25 5.68
CA LEU A 48 0.01 -0.13 6.17
C LEU A 48 0.96 -0.32 7.37
N GLY A 49 0.50 0.09 8.54
CA GLY A 49 1.19 -0.15 9.79
C GLY A 49 0.94 -1.54 10.38
N THR A 50 1.57 -1.79 11.53
CA THR A 50 1.49 -3.09 12.22
C THR A 50 0.08 -3.39 12.72
N ALA A 51 -0.65 -2.38 13.23
CA ALA A 51 -2.01 -2.56 13.73
C ALA A 51 -2.98 -2.97 12.61
N ALA A 52 -2.89 -2.32 11.44
CA ALA A 52 -3.70 -2.64 10.26
C ALA A 52 -3.44 -4.07 9.77
N THR A 53 -2.16 -4.45 9.64
CA THR A 53 -1.77 -5.82 9.24
C THR A 53 -2.30 -6.87 10.22
N THR A 54 -2.16 -6.63 11.54
CA THR A 54 -2.64 -7.55 12.57
C THR A 54 -4.15 -7.68 12.54
N ALA A 55 -4.87 -6.55 12.47
CA ALA A 55 -6.33 -6.56 12.43
C ALA A 55 -6.88 -7.23 11.16
N ALA A 56 -6.26 -7.02 10.00
CA ALA A 56 -6.63 -7.69 8.74
C ALA A 56 -6.44 -9.22 8.83
N ARG A 57 -5.32 -9.67 9.42
CA ARG A 57 -5.09 -11.10 9.67
C ARG A 57 -6.18 -11.70 10.57
N VAL A 58 -6.48 -11.04 11.70
CA VAL A 58 -7.53 -11.51 12.65
C VAL A 58 -8.91 -11.50 11.99
N MET A 59 -9.20 -10.49 11.16
CA MET A 59 -10.46 -10.42 10.42
C MET A 59 -10.63 -11.61 9.47
N ARG A 60 -9.56 -11.95 8.70
CA ARG A 60 -9.61 -13.00 7.69
C ARG A 60 -9.46 -14.40 8.24
N TYR A 61 -8.55 -14.62 9.17
CA TYR A 61 -8.09 -15.95 9.61
C TYR A 61 -8.15 -16.17 11.12
N LYS A 62 -8.66 -15.21 11.87
CA LYS A 62 -8.57 -15.18 13.33
C LYS A 62 -7.11 -15.15 13.82
N GLU A 63 -6.92 -15.38 15.12
CA GLU A 63 -5.63 -15.22 15.78
C GLU A 63 -4.58 -16.25 15.35
N ASP A 64 -5.00 -17.43 14.94
CA ASP A 64 -4.10 -18.56 14.58
C ASP A 64 -3.65 -18.54 13.11
N GLY A 65 -4.31 -17.75 12.27
CA GLY A 65 -4.02 -17.73 10.86
C GLY A 65 -2.87 -16.80 10.48
N SER A 66 -2.49 -16.84 9.21
CA SER A 66 -1.43 -16.00 8.62
C SER A 66 -1.89 -15.41 7.30
N LEU A 67 -1.58 -14.14 7.07
CA LEU A 67 -1.64 -13.55 5.74
C LEU A 67 -0.50 -14.12 4.88
N THR A 68 -0.64 -14.05 3.56
CA THR A 68 0.42 -14.50 2.65
C THR A 68 1.73 -13.76 2.91
N MET A 69 1.66 -12.45 3.13
CA MET A 69 2.84 -11.66 3.44
C MET A 69 3.55 -12.09 4.74
N ASP A 70 2.85 -12.71 5.69
CA ASP A 70 3.43 -13.20 6.95
C ASP A 70 4.30 -14.46 6.73
N THR A 71 4.16 -15.15 5.60
CA THR A 71 4.95 -16.34 5.26
C THR A 71 6.30 -16.02 4.61
N MET A 72 6.56 -14.76 4.30
CA MET A 72 7.80 -14.35 3.62
C MET A 72 9.01 -14.48 4.55
N PRO A 73 10.17 -15.00 4.05
CA PRO A 73 11.24 -15.49 4.90
C PRO A 73 12.09 -14.41 5.59
N TYR A 74 12.11 -13.19 5.06
CA TYR A 74 12.95 -12.11 5.61
C TYR A 74 12.10 -10.91 6.04
N LEU A 75 12.45 -10.38 7.21
CA LEU A 75 11.77 -9.29 7.87
C LEU A 75 12.73 -8.16 8.25
N ALA A 76 12.29 -6.92 8.04
CA ALA A 76 12.92 -5.71 8.55
C ALA A 76 11.88 -4.74 9.11
N ARG A 77 12.30 -3.83 9.97
CA ARG A 77 11.55 -2.62 10.33
C ARG A 77 12.06 -1.47 9.49
N VAL A 78 11.19 -0.59 9.03
CA VAL A 78 11.56 0.56 8.20
C VAL A 78 11.12 1.85 8.86
N LYS A 79 12.06 2.77 9.06
CA LYS A 79 11.82 4.12 9.55
C LYS A 79 11.18 4.97 8.46
N THR A 80 10.17 5.76 8.82
CA THR A 80 9.28 6.44 7.84
C THR A 80 9.30 7.96 7.91
N TRP A 81 10.26 8.58 8.61
CA TRP A 81 10.36 10.03 8.73
C TRP A 81 10.70 10.73 7.40
N ALA A 82 10.21 11.97 7.23
CA ALA A 82 10.52 12.86 6.11
C ALA A 82 11.53 13.95 6.52
N LEU A 83 12.13 14.68 5.55
CA LEU A 83 13.15 15.68 5.86
C LEU A 83 12.65 16.83 6.73
N ASP A 84 11.36 17.11 6.71
CA ASP A 84 10.73 18.23 7.42
C ASP A 84 9.81 17.80 8.56
N ALA A 85 9.58 16.48 8.73
CA ALA A 85 8.64 15.99 9.73
C ALA A 85 9.04 14.63 10.31
N GLN A 86 8.60 14.36 11.54
CA GLN A 86 8.77 13.07 12.22
C GLN A 86 7.97 11.95 11.53
N THR A 87 6.94 12.31 10.78
CA THR A 87 6.12 11.40 9.98
C THR A 87 6.15 11.83 8.52
N SER A 88 6.18 10.89 7.59
CA SER A 88 6.08 11.20 6.17
C SER A 88 4.66 11.03 5.65
N ASP A 89 4.35 11.75 4.57
CA ASP A 89 3.25 11.42 3.68
C ASP A 89 3.67 10.36 2.65
N SER A 90 2.73 9.83 1.87
CA SER A 90 3.02 8.80 0.87
C SER A 90 3.95 9.31 -0.24
N ALA A 91 3.86 10.60 -0.62
CA ALA A 91 4.73 11.18 -1.64
C ALA A 91 6.21 11.10 -1.20
N ALA A 92 6.53 11.59 0.01
CA ALA A 92 7.88 11.58 0.55
C ALA A 92 8.36 10.16 0.90
N ALA A 93 7.50 9.34 1.50
CA ALA A 93 7.86 7.98 1.91
C ALA A 93 8.17 7.09 0.71
N ILE A 94 7.29 7.07 -0.30
CA ILE A 94 7.49 6.25 -1.51
C ILE A 94 8.61 6.80 -2.38
N SER A 95 8.80 8.14 -2.44
CA SER A 95 10.00 8.72 -3.06
C SER A 95 11.28 8.17 -2.45
N ALA A 96 11.38 8.12 -1.11
CA ALA A 96 12.56 7.56 -0.46
C ALA A 96 12.75 6.06 -0.73
N LEU A 97 11.66 5.27 -0.79
CA LEU A 97 11.68 3.86 -1.14
C LEU A 97 12.12 3.59 -2.58
N LEU A 98 11.74 4.48 -3.52
CA LEU A 98 11.94 4.26 -4.97
C LEU A 98 13.09 5.06 -5.59
N THR A 99 13.68 6.04 -4.86
CA THR A 99 14.83 6.83 -5.33
C THR A 99 16.06 6.72 -4.43
N GLY A 100 15.89 6.28 -3.18
CA GLY A 100 16.94 6.28 -2.17
C GLY A 100 17.26 7.68 -1.62
N VAL A 101 16.43 8.67 -1.88
CA VAL A 101 16.61 10.06 -1.44
C VAL A 101 15.43 10.47 -0.54
N LYS A 102 15.74 10.96 0.65
CA LYS A 102 14.72 11.57 1.50
C LYS A 102 14.35 12.95 0.97
N VAL A 103 13.04 13.19 0.95
CA VAL A 103 12.47 14.47 0.55
C VAL A 103 11.57 15.03 1.65
N ARG A 104 11.08 16.25 1.49
CA ARG A 104 10.04 16.85 2.33
C ARG A 104 8.68 16.26 1.98
N ASN A 105 7.74 16.34 2.90
CA ASN A 105 6.34 16.02 2.60
C ASN A 105 5.86 16.81 1.37
N ASP A 106 4.91 16.24 0.65
CA ASP A 106 4.36 16.70 -0.64
C ASP A 106 5.31 16.65 -1.84
N VAL A 107 6.62 16.48 -1.66
CA VAL A 107 7.59 16.42 -2.74
C VAL A 107 7.66 15.02 -3.33
N VAL A 108 7.70 14.91 -4.67
CA VAL A 108 7.70 13.64 -5.40
C VAL A 108 8.99 13.45 -6.17
N ALA A 109 9.78 12.44 -5.81
CA ALA A 109 10.99 11.95 -6.47
C ALA A 109 12.00 13.04 -6.91
N MET A 110 12.10 14.12 -6.16
CA MET A 110 13.11 15.15 -6.29
C MET A 110 14.27 14.91 -5.31
N ASP A 111 15.28 15.74 -5.33
CA ASP A 111 16.36 15.69 -4.35
C ASP A 111 15.98 16.36 -3.01
N GLY A 112 16.79 16.11 -1.97
CA GLY A 112 16.54 16.60 -0.60
C GLY A 112 16.63 18.13 -0.42
N THR A 113 17.09 18.88 -1.41
CA THR A 113 17.12 20.35 -1.37
C THR A 113 15.79 20.95 -1.80
N THR A 114 14.94 20.16 -2.48
CA THR A 114 13.64 20.59 -2.99
C THR A 114 12.71 21.02 -1.85
N ARG A 115 12.08 22.16 -2.00
CA ARG A 115 11.03 22.65 -1.11
C ARG A 115 9.68 22.39 -1.73
N SER A 116 8.75 21.89 -0.93
CA SER A 116 7.35 21.81 -1.33
C SER A 116 6.81 23.21 -1.59
N ILE A 117 6.14 23.39 -2.73
CA ILE A 117 5.49 24.65 -3.11
C ILE A 117 3.99 24.36 -3.10
N GLY A 118 3.38 24.61 -1.94
CA GLY A 118 1.96 24.43 -1.74
C GLY A 118 1.10 25.44 -2.49
N PHE A 119 -0.15 25.11 -2.67
CA PHE A 119 -1.17 26.02 -3.18
C PHE A 119 -1.53 27.05 -2.10
N ALA A 120 -2.05 28.20 -2.54
CA ALA A 120 -2.56 29.20 -1.61
C ALA A 120 -3.67 28.58 -0.72
N PRO A 121 -3.68 28.85 0.60
CA PRO A 121 -4.68 28.31 1.51
C PRO A 121 -6.10 28.52 0.99
N GLY A 122 -6.92 27.47 1.03
CA GLY A 122 -8.32 27.51 0.58
C GLY A 122 -8.54 27.36 -0.93
N LYS A 123 -7.49 27.14 -1.72
CA LYS A 123 -7.62 26.83 -3.15
C LYS A 123 -7.33 25.35 -3.39
N ASP A 124 -8.33 24.62 -3.82
CA ASP A 124 -8.16 23.26 -4.36
C ASP A 124 -7.48 23.39 -5.73
N PRO A 125 -6.27 22.83 -5.91
CA PRO A 125 -5.54 22.91 -7.17
C PRO A 125 -6.31 22.29 -8.34
N ILE A 126 -7.08 21.24 -8.07
CA ILE A 126 -7.88 20.54 -9.07
C ILE A 126 -9.09 21.37 -9.49
N ARG A 127 -9.61 22.25 -8.61
CA ARG A 127 -10.82 23.06 -8.83
C ARG A 127 -10.56 24.51 -9.17
N SER A 128 -9.42 25.07 -8.77
CA SER A 128 -9.23 26.52 -8.75
C SER A 128 -8.07 27.06 -9.57
N VAL A 129 -7.25 26.20 -10.17
CA VAL A 129 -6.09 26.65 -10.98
C VAL A 129 -6.23 26.09 -12.40
N PRO A 130 -6.78 26.87 -13.34
CA PRO A 130 -6.93 26.45 -14.75
C PRO A 130 -5.62 26.05 -15.43
N ASN A 131 -4.47 26.45 -14.89
CA ASN A 131 -3.14 26.20 -15.43
C ASN A 131 -2.19 25.71 -14.32
N ALA A 132 -2.62 24.71 -13.50
CA ALA A 132 -1.73 24.07 -12.54
C ALA A 132 -0.62 23.29 -13.28
N GLU A 133 0.26 24.04 -13.94
CA GLU A 133 1.52 23.53 -14.49
C GLU A 133 2.43 23.13 -13.33
N ASN A 134 3.52 22.44 -13.67
CA ASN A 134 4.53 22.04 -12.72
C ASN A 134 4.86 23.19 -11.75
N HIS A 135 4.59 23.01 -10.48
CA HIS A 135 4.90 24.02 -9.44
C HIS A 135 6.39 24.13 -9.14
N CYS A 136 7.22 23.28 -9.74
CA CYS A 136 8.66 23.46 -9.70
C CYS A 136 9.06 24.66 -10.57
N PRO A 137 9.71 25.67 -10.03
CA PRO A 137 10.37 26.67 -10.84
C PRO A 137 11.41 25.98 -11.72
N ALA A 138 11.63 26.50 -12.93
CA ALA A 138 12.58 25.92 -13.89
C ALA A 138 14.01 25.83 -13.35
N THR A 139 14.34 26.63 -12.35
CA THR A 139 15.65 26.65 -11.68
C THR A 139 15.50 26.98 -10.19
N GLY A 140 16.44 26.49 -9.37
CA GLY A 140 16.59 26.94 -7.99
C GLY A 140 15.75 26.19 -6.94
N ASN A 141 15.07 25.10 -7.29
CA ASN A 141 14.33 24.31 -6.33
C ASN A 141 14.56 22.80 -6.52
N GLY A 142 15.80 22.37 -6.35
CA GLY A 142 16.19 20.96 -6.41
C GLY A 142 16.28 20.39 -7.83
N ALA A 143 16.50 19.10 -7.90
CA ALA A 143 16.63 18.35 -9.15
C ALA A 143 15.93 16.98 -9.04
N PRO A 144 15.48 16.38 -10.17
CA PRO A 144 14.93 15.02 -10.19
C PRO A 144 15.90 13.97 -9.65
N SER A 145 15.39 13.05 -8.82
CA SER A 145 16.11 11.88 -8.32
C SER A 145 15.69 10.63 -9.06
N ARG A 146 16.63 9.87 -9.63
CA ARG A 146 16.31 8.70 -10.43
C ARG A 146 15.53 7.65 -9.67
N THR A 147 14.41 7.21 -10.24
CA THR A 147 13.53 6.18 -9.69
C THR A 147 13.97 4.76 -10.08
N LEU A 148 13.44 3.74 -9.39
CA LEU A 148 13.67 2.35 -9.77
C LEU A 148 13.20 2.03 -11.19
N LEU A 149 12.08 2.63 -11.67
CA LEU A 149 11.60 2.41 -13.03
C LEU A 149 12.54 3.02 -14.06
N GLU A 150 13.07 4.22 -13.82
CA GLU A 150 14.06 4.86 -14.71
C GLU A 150 15.37 4.06 -14.78
N LEU A 151 15.82 3.51 -13.65
CA LEU A 151 16.99 2.63 -13.62
C LEU A 151 16.72 1.32 -14.39
N ALA A 152 15.50 0.76 -14.27
CA ALA A 152 15.09 -0.44 -15.00
C ALA A 152 15.07 -0.18 -16.52
N VAL A 153 14.54 0.98 -16.96
CA VAL A 153 14.57 1.40 -18.37
C VAL A 153 16.01 1.49 -18.88
N ALA A 154 16.93 2.09 -18.11
CA ALA A 154 18.35 2.19 -18.49
C ALA A 154 19.03 0.81 -18.63
N LYS A 155 18.46 -0.24 -18.05
CA LYS A 155 18.88 -1.65 -18.18
C LYS A 155 18.05 -2.44 -19.20
N ASN A 156 17.23 -1.79 -20.03
CA ASN A 156 16.32 -2.40 -20.99
C ASN A 156 15.34 -3.42 -20.37
N LYS A 157 15.01 -3.27 -19.09
CA LYS A 157 13.97 -4.04 -18.42
C LYS A 157 12.59 -3.45 -18.74
N SER A 158 11.55 -4.28 -18.76
CA SER A 158 10.17 -3.78 -18.78
C SER A 158 9.77 -3.16 -17.44
N THR A 159 8.86 -2.21 -17.49
CA THR A 159 8.44 -1.46 -16.31
C THR A 159 6.92 -1.45 -16.14
N GLY A 160 6.45 -1.53 -14.90
CA GLY A 160 5.03 -1.49 -14.59
C GLY A 160 4.72 -0.80 -13.28
N LEU A 161 3.52 -0.21 -13.26
CA LEU A 161 2.90 0.40 -12.08
C LEU A 161 1.42 0.05 -12.06
N VAL A 162 0.94 -0.54 -10.97
CA VAL A 162 -0.49 -0.75 -10.73
C VAL A 162 -0.87 -0.24 -9.34
N THR A 163 -2.04 0.40 -9.22
CA THR A 163 -2.52 0.98 -7.96
C THR A 163 -4.03 0.93 -7.85
N THR A 164 -4.56 0.77 -6.64
CA THR A 164 -5.97 1.04 -6.34
C THR A 164 -6.24 2.51 -6.07
N GLY A 165 -5.19 3.32 -5.89
CA GLY A 165 -5.25 4.76 -5.79
C GLY A 165 -5.35 5.46 -7.16
N ARG A 166 -5.04 6.75 -7.17
CA ARG A 166 -4.89 7.53 -8.40
C ARG A 166 -3.52 7.29 -9.00
N LEU A 167 -3.45 7.01 -10.31
CA LEU A 167 -2.16 6.87 -11.01
C LEU A 167 -1.29 8.14 -10.90
N THR A 168 -1.92 9.29 -10.74
CA THR A 168 -1.23 10.57 -10.54
C THR A 168 -1.09 10.97 -9.08
N GLY A 169 -1.60 10.16 -8.13
CA GLY A 169 -1.44 10.40 -6.71
C GLY A 169 0.01 10.32 -6.26
N GLY A 170 0.38 11.06 -5.20
CA GLY A 170 1.78 11.24 -4.79
C GLY A 170 2.58 9.96 -4.60
N GLY A 171 1.95 8.87 -4.09
CA GLY A 171 2.59 7.57 -3.94
C GLY A 171 2.93 6.93 -5.29
N ALA A 172 1.91 6.74 -6.14
CA ALA A 172 2.09 6.17 -7.49
C ALA A 172 3.02 7.03 -8.36
N ALA A 173 2.87 8.37 -8.30
CA ALA A 173 3.68 9.33 -9.03
C ALA A 173 5.19 9.19 -8.74
N ALA A 174 5.56 8.85 -7.50
CA ALA A 174 6.96 8.67 -7.09
C ALA A 174 7.69 7.55 -7.86
N ALA A 175 6.99 6.70 -8.59
CA ALA A 175 7.59 5.69 -9.44
C ALA A 175 8.14 6.25 -10.76
N TYR A 176 7.57 7.36 -11.30
CA TYR A 176 7.83 7.80 -12.67
C TYR A 176 7.89 9.32 -12.90
N ALA A 177 7.43 10.12 -11.94
CA ALA A 177 7.33 11.57 -12.11
C ALA A 177 8.14 12.33 -11.06
N HIS A 178 8.48 13.59 -11.38
CA HIS A 178 9.28 14.49 -10.56
C HIS A 178 8.56 15.82 -10.43
N VAL A 179 7.98 16.11 -9.27
CA VAL A 179 7.27 17.37 -9.02
C VAL A 179 7.55 17.88 -7.61
N CYS A 180 7.50 19.21 -7.46
CA CYS A 180 7.73 19.86 -6.16
C CYS A 180 6.50 19.81 -5.24
N HIS A 181 5.35 19.41 -5.76
CA HIS A 181 4.14 19.20 -4.98
C HIS A 181 3.29 18.09 -5.57
N ARG A 182 2.85 17.14 -4.72
CA ARG A 182 2.09 15.94 -5.10
C ARG A 182 0.76 16.24 -5.81
N ASP A 183 0.18 17.43 -5.58
CA ASP A 183 -1.08 17.83 -6.20
C ASP A 183 -0.89 18.42 -7.61
N ALA A 184 0.34 18.47 -8.13
CA ALA A 184 0.61 18.83 -9.54
C ALA A 184 0.23 17.67 -10.49
N GLU A 185 -0.96 17.06 -10.30
CA GLU A 185 -1.37 15.81 -10.95
C GLU A 185 -1.45 15.90 -12.48
N PHE A 186 -1.76 17.08 -13.04
CA PHE A 186 -1.72 17.28 -14.48
C PHE A 186 -0.30 17.19 -15.05
N GLU A 187 0.68 17.68 -14.30
CA GLU A 187 2.10 17.55 -14.64
C GLU A 187 2.56 16.10 -14.50
N VAL A 188 2.16 15.44 -13.42
CA VAL A 188 2.45 14.01 -13.19
C VAL A 188 1.96 13.17 -14.37
N ALA A 189 0.71 13.34 -14.82
CA ALA A 189 0.17 12.63 -15.99
C ALA A 189 0.98 12.93 -17.28
N ARG A 190 1.36 14.20 -17.49
CA ARG A 190 2.11 14.66 -18.67
C ARG A 190 3.49 13.99 -18.75
N GLN A 191 4.16 13.78 -17.60
CA GLN A 191 5.47 13.15 -17.54
C GLN A 191 5.48 11.67 -17.95
N ALA A 192 4.33 11.01 -17.98
CA ALA A 192 4.21 9.62 -18.40
C ALA A 192 4.08 9.42 -19.93
N VAL A 193 3.77 10.48 -20.72
CA VAL A 193 3.45 10.38 -22.14
C VAL A 193 4.70 10.51 -23.02
N PRO A 194 5.20 9.43 -23.64
CA PRO A 194 6.46 9.44 -24.37
C PRO A 194 6.46 10.44 -25.53
N GLY A 195 7.55 11.23 -25.62
CA GLY A 195 7.75 12.22 -26.67
C GLY A 195 6.83 13.45 -26.56
N GLY A 196 5.88 13.47 -25.66
CA GLY A 196 5.01 14.62 -25.41
C GLY A 196 5.73 15.76 -24.66
N ALA A 197 5.17 16.96 -24.72
CA ALA A 197 5.66 18.07 -23.92
C ALA A 197 5.59 17.73 -22.41
N GLY A 198 6.70 17.89 -21.70
CA GLY A 198 6.83 17.55 -20.29
C GLY A 198 7.10 16.07 -19.97
N PHE A 199 7.29 15.23 -20.97
CA PHE A 199 7.66 13.82 -20.76
C PHE A 199 8.96 13.67 -19.95
N ASN A 200 8.98 12.71 -19.02
CA ASN A 200 10.21 12.32 -18.33
C ASN A 200 11.09 11.45 -19.25
N PRO A 201 12.19 12.00 -19.84
CA PRO A 201 12.97 11.28 -20.84
C PRO A 201 13.71 10.06 -20.30
N ASN A 202 13.92 9.97 -18.97
CA ASN A 202 14.54 8.81 -18.34
C ASN A 202 13.67 7.55 -18.39
N LEU A 203 12.37 7.70 -18.69
CA LEU A 203 11.46 6.57 -18.93
C LEU A 203 11.60 6.00 -20.36
N GLY A 204 12.48 6.54 -21.19
CA GLY A 204 12.77 6.04 -22.53
C GLY A 204 11.52 6.04 -23.44
N ARG A 205 10.95 4.88 -23.70
CA ARG A 205 9.69 4.75 -24.44
C ARG A 205 8.43 4.83 -23.56
N GLY A 206 8.56 5.14 -22.26
CA GLY A 206 7.51 5.17 -21.26
C GLY A 206 7.39 3.89 -20.44
N VAL A 207 6.53 3.90 -19.43
CA VAL A 207 6.22 2.74 -18.59
C VAL A 207 5.33 1.76 -19.39
N ASP A 208 5.71 0.48 -19.46
CA ASP A 208 5.01 -0.49 -20.32
C ASP A 208 3.59 -0.81 -19.84
N VAL A 209 3.38 -0.91 -18.51
CA VAL A 209 2.06 -1.15 -17.93
C VAL A 209 1.78 -0.12 -16.85
N MET A 210 0.70 0.65 -17.01
CA MET A 210 0.19 1.58 -16.01
C MET A 210 -1.29 1.33 -15.79
N MET A 211 -1.74 0.99 -14.58
CA MET A 211 -3.15 0.75 -14.28
C MET A 211 -3.52 1.33 -12.91
N GLY A 212 -4.63 2.09 -12.85
CA GLY A 212 -5.11 2.70 -11.61
C GLY A 212 -6.27 3.67 -11.83
N GLY A 213 -6.56 4.48 -10.82
CA GLY A 213 -7.65 5.47 -10.86
C GLY A 213 -7.29 6.76 -11.59
N ILE A 214 -8.29 7.61 -11.73
CA ILE A 214 -8.31 9.01 -12.19
C ILE A 214 -8.03 9.26 -13.67
N SER A 215 -9.03 8.97 -14.53
CA SER A 215 -8.95 9.30 -15.96
C SER A 215 -9.00 10.81 -16.23
N SER A 216 -9.59 11.60 -15.32
CA SER A 216 -9.75 13.04 -15.52
C SER A 216 -8.44 13.80 -15.67
N MET A 217 -7.36 13.35 -15.01
CA MET A 217 -6.02 13.95 -15.15
C MET A 217 -5.37 13.68 -16.51
N TRP A 218 -5.91 12.74 -17.28
CA TRP A 218 -5.41 12.30 -18.58
C TRP A 218 -6.22 12.83 -19.76
N ARG A 219 -7.37 13.48 -19.50
CA ARG A 219 -8.36 13.89 -20.50
C ARG A 219 -8.69 15.37 -20.37
N PRO A 220 -9.08 16.04 -21.46
CA PRO A 220 -9.39 17.48 -21.45
C PRO A 220 -10.62 17.78 -20.55
N PHE A 221 -10.61 18.99 -20.03
CA PHE A 221 -11.77 19.55 -19.30
C PHE A 221 -13.01 19.58 -20.20
N GLU A 222 -14.12 19.08 -19.66
CA GLU A 222 -15.45 19.19 -20.25
C GLU A 222 -16.45 19.51 -19.13
N ALA A 223 -16.98 20.74 -19.10
CA ALA A 223 -17.76 21.25 -17.98
C ALA A 223 -18.90 20.32 -17.50
N ALA A 224 -19.58 19.66 -18.44
CA ALA A 224 -20.73 18.78 -18.14
C ALA A 224 -20.33 17.33 -17.83
N LYS A 225 -19.15 16.87 -18.30
CA LYS A 225 -18.77 15.45 -18.21
C LYS A 225 -17.51 15.21 -17.37
N ARG A 226 -16.57 16.14 -17.42
CA ARG A 226 -15.27 16.06 -16.74
C ARG A 226 -14.85 17.40 -16.14
N PRO A 227 -15.55 17.86 -15.09
CA PRO A 227 -15.25 19.15 -14.46
C PRO A 227 -13.86 19.20 -13.80
N ARG A 228 -13.18 18.05 -13.67
CA ARG A 228 -11.80 17.92 -13.18
C ARG A 228 -10.80 17.59 -14.30
N GLY A 229 -11.20 17.71 -15.56
CA GLY A 229 -10.34 17.42 -16.70
C GLY A 229 -9.19 18.43 -16.87
N ARG A 230 -8.24 18.08 -17.73
CA ARG A 230 -7.04 18.89 -18.01
C ARG A 230 -7.39 20.26 -18.60
N PRO A 231 -6.83 21.34 -18.04
CA PRO A 231 -7.08 22.71 -18.56
C PRO A 231 -6.32 23.00 -19.84
N ASP A 232 -5.24 22.24 -20.16
CA ASP A 232 -4.42 22.42 -21.35
C ASP A 232 -5.05 21.84 -22.65
N GLY A 233 -6.22 21.20 -22.53
CA GLY A 233 -6.96 20.62 -23.64
C GLY A 233 -6.35 19.34 -24.24
N ARG A 234 -5.23 18.82 -23.69
CA ARG A 234 -4.61 17.58 -24.18
C ARG A 234 -5.43 16.35 -23.82
N GLU A 235 -5.50 15.41 -24.77
CA GLU A 235 -6.13 14.07 -24.58
C GLU A 235 -5.01 13.02 -24.52
N LEU A 236 -4.39 12.87 -23.33
CA LEU A 236 -3.21 12.04 -23.12
C LEU A 236 -3.47 10.56 -23.37
N VAL A 237 -4.70 10.06 -23.17
CA VAL A 237 -5.07 8.68 -23.48
C VAL A 237 -4.93 8.41 -24.97
N GLY A 238 -5.48 9.26 -25.84
CA GLY A 238 -5.35 9.15 -27.28
C GLY A 238 -3.90 9.30 -27.74
N GLU A 239 -3.14 10.22 -27.13
CA GLU A 239 -1.71 10.35 -27.40
C GLU A 239 -0.99 9.01 -27.11
N MET A 240 -1.26 8.37 -25.97
CA MET A 240 -0.67 7.06 -25.64
C MET A 240 -1.15 5.96 -26.58
N GLN A 241 -2.41 5.96 -27.01
CA GLN A 241 -2.90 4.99 -27.99
C GLN A 241 -2.17 5.12 -29.33
N THR A 242 -1.88 6.33 -29.79
CA THR A 242 -1.07 6.55 -31.02
C THR A 242 0.36 6.04 -30.89
N LEU A 243 0.86 5.92 -29.66
CA LEU A 243 2.16 5.36 -29.32
C LEU A 243 2.12 3.84 -29.07
N GLY A 244 0.99 3.17 -29.36
CA GLY A 244 0.84 1.73 -29.28
C GLY A 244 0.40 1.20 -27.92
N TYR A 245 -0.09 2.04 -27.01
CA TYR A 245 -0.72 1.57 -25.79
C TYR A 245 -2.14 1.08 -26.05
N THR A 246 -2.49 -0.05 -25.45
CA THR A 246 -3.87 -0.50 -25.34
C THR A 246 -4.52 0.21 -24.15
N PHE A 247 -5.54 1.03 -24.42
CA PHE A 247 -6.33 1.64 -23.36
C PHE A 247 -7.40 0.67 -22.84
N VAL A 248 -7.50 0.54 -21.50
CA VAL A 248 -8.51 -0.29 -20.84
C VAL A 248 -9.19 0.49 -19.72
N SER A 249 -10.52 0.37 -19.60
CA SER A 249 -11.33 1.12 -18.64
C SER A 249 -12.17 0.24 -17.71
N ASP A 250 -12.14 -1.07 -17.92
CA ASP A 250 -12.86 -2.05 -17.11
C ASP A 250 -12.16 -3.42 -17.15
N LEU A 251 -12.67 -4.36 -16.35
CA LEU A 251 -12.13 -5.73 -16.24
C LEU A 251 -12.16 -6.48 -17.57
N THR A 252 -13.22 -6.32 -18.37
CA THR A 252 -13.36 -7.01 -19.66
C THR A 252 -12.31 -6.54 -20.65
N ALA A 253 -12.13 -5.22 -20.78
CA ALA A 253 -11.11 -4.63 -21.63
C ALA A 253 -9.69 -5.02 -21.15
N MET A 254 -9.45 -5.01 -19.83
CA MET A 254 -8.17 -5.44 -19.27
C MET A 254 -7.85 -6.89 -19.60
N ASN A 255 -8.82 -7.80 -19.45
CA ASN A 255 -8.63 -9.22 -19.77
C ASN A 255 -8.32 -9.45 -21.25
N ALA A 256 -9.00 -8.72 -22.13
CA ALA A 256 -8.82 -8.79 -23.59
C ALA A 256 -7.52 -8.14 -24.08
N ALA A 257 -6.88 -7.28 -23.27
CA ALA A 257 -5.66 -6.59 -23.67
C ALA A 257 -4.51 -7.59 -23.97
N PRO A 258 -3.70 -7.35 -25.00
CA PRO A 258 -2.65 -8.28 -25.44
C PRO A 258 -1.55 -8.45 -24.39
N ILE A 259 -0.93 -9.64 -24.38
CA ILE A 259 0.21 -10.01 -23.52
C ILE A 259 1.45 -10.39 -24.33
N ALA A 260 1.47 -10.11 -25.63
CA ALA A 260 2.59 -10.41 -26.51
C ALA A 260 3.84 -9.56 -26.15
N PRO A 261 5.05 -9.98 -26.55
CA PRO A 261 6.25 -9.17 -26.39
C PRO A 261 6.08 -7.76 -26.94
N GLY A 262 6.40 -6.75 -26.13
CA GLY A 262 6.23 -5.35 -26.50
C GLY A 262 4.84 -4.77 -26.29
N SER A 263 3.85 -5.56 -25.81
CA SER A 263 2.54 -5.04 -25.40
C SER A 263 2.68 -3.95 -24.34
N ARG A 264 1.83 -2.91 -24.45
CA ARG A 264 1.80 -1.77 -23.53
C ARG A 264 0.36 -1.45 -23.15
N ILE A 265 0.12 -1.20 -21.88
CA ILE A 265 -1.24 -0.99 -21.34
C ILE A 265 -1.30 0.31 -20.54
N ILE A 266 -2.32 1.12 -20.81
CA ILE A 266 -2.78 2.20 -19.94
C ILE A 266 -4.20 1.88 -19.47
N GLY A 267 -4.40 1.59 -18.19
CA GLY A 267 -5.69 1.29 -17.57
C GLY A 267 -6.11 2.41 -16.63
N LEU A 268 -7.26 3.03 -16.89
CA LEU A 268 -7.80 4.11 -16.06
C LEU A 268 -9.22 3.75 -15.61
N TYR A 269 -9.40 3.53 -14.32
CA TYR A 269 -10.61 3.01 -13.73
C TYR A 269 -11.27 4.06 -12.83
N ASP A 270 -12.38 4.65 -13.29
CA ASP A 270 -13.11 5.74 -12.61
C ASP A 270 -14.40 5.23 -11.98
N PHE A 271 -14.30 4.24 -11.09
CA PHE A 271 -15.50 3.68 -10.44
C PHE A 271 -15.87 4.40 -9.15
N ALA A 272 -14.94 5.04 -8.47
CA ALA A 272 -15.19 5.88 -7.30
C ALA A 272 -15.17 7.38 -7.69
N GLU A 273 -16.29 7.90 -8.11
CA GLU A 273 -16.43 9.24 -8.74
C GLU A 273 -15.92 10.40 -7.87
N GLU A 274 -16.08 10.35 -6.55
CA GLU A 274 -15.80 11.50 -5.69
C GLU A 274 -14.31 11.78 -5.51
N GLN A 275 -13.45 10.76 -5.57
CA GLN A 275 -12.01 10.88 -5.26
C GLN A 275 -11.10 10.51 -6.45
N GLY A 276 -11.67 10.03 -7.55
CA GLY A 276 -10.93 9.62 -8.74
C GLY A 276 -10.03 8.42 -8.54
N ALA A 277 -10.12 7.70 -7.42
CA ALA A 277 -9.48 6.42 -7.18
C ALA A 277 -10.38 5.26 -7.64
N MET A 278 -9.87 4.04 -7.58
CA MET A 278 -10.71 2.84 -7.73
C MET A 278 -11.63 2.68 -6.51
N SER A 279 -12.66 1.86 -6.61
CA SER A 279 -13.53 1.55 -5.47
C SER A 279 -12.74 0.91 -4.32
N TYR A 280 -13.21 1.07 -3.08
CA TYR A 280 -12.76 0.20 -2.00
C TYR A 280 -13.12 -1.25 -2.31
N GLU A 281 -12.31 -2.22 -1.90
CA GLU A 281 -12.59 -3.64 -2.19
C GLU A 281 -13.99 -4.05 -1.72
N LEU A 282 -14.45 -3.54 -0.59
CA LEU A 282 -15.79 -3.79 -0.05
C LEU A 282 -16.93 -3.28 -0.97
N ASP A 283 -16.71 -2.21 -1.71
CA ASP A 283 -17.70 -1.53 -2.55
C ASP A 283 -17.49 -1.83 -4.05
N ARG A 284 -16.46 -2.59 -4.41
CA ARG A 284 -16.09 -2.92 -5.79
C ARG A 284 -17.11 -3.83 -6.46
N ASP A 285 -17.48 -3.53 -7.70
CA ASP A 285 -18.20 -4.47 -8.58
C ASP A 285 -17.21 -5.45 -9.24
N PRO A 286 -17.14 -6.70 -8.79
CA PRO A 286 -16.16 -7.66 -9.29
C PRO A 286 -16.37 -8.10 -10.74
N LYS A 287 -17.48 -7.72 -11.37
CA LYS A 287 -17.75 -8.01 -12.78
C LYS A 287 -17.23 -6.92 -13.72
N ARG A 288 -17.03 -5.72 -13.20
CA ARG A 288 -16.67 -4.55 -13.99
C ARG A 288 -15.31 -3.99 -13.65
N GLU A 289 -14.98 -3.91 -12.38
CA GLU A 289 -13.77 -3.30 -11.88
C GLU A 289 -12.73 -4.35 -11.49
N PRO A 290 -11.48 -4.28 -12.02
CA PRO A 290 -10.44 -5.25 -11.66
C PRO A 290 -10.03 -5.07 -10.21
N SER A 291 -9.68 -6.16 -9.52
CA SER A 291 -9.02 -6.12 -8.22
C SER A 291 -7.52 -5.79 -8.38
N LEU A 292 -6.86 -5.38 -7.30
CA LEU A 292 -5.40 -5.20 -7.29
C LEU A 292 -4.67 -6.48 -7.70
N ALA A 293 -5.15 -7.65 -7.23
CA ALA A 293 -4.61 -8.96 -7.59
C ALA A 293 -4.73 -9.23 -9.11
N ALA A 294 -5.88 -8.90 -9.72
CA ALA A 294 -6.08 -9.07 -11.17
C ALA A 294 -5.16 -8.15 -11.99
N MET A 295 -5.02 -6.88 -11.59
CA MET A 295 -4.10 -5.94 -12.23
C MET A 295 -2.63 -6.39 -12.07
N THR A 296 -2.24 -6.87 -10.90
CA THR A 296 -0.89 -7.41 -10.65
C THR A 296 -0.61 -8.61 -11.54
N SER A 297 -1.57 -9.54 -11.65
CA SER A 297 -1.47 -10.70 -12.55
C SER A 297 -1.26 -10.28 -13.99
N LYS A 298 -2.11 -9.38 -14.51
CA LYS A 298 -2.02 -8.88 -15.89
C LYS A 298 -0.70 -8.17 -16.16
N ALA A 299 -0.23 -7.35 -15.20
CA ALA A 299 1.05 -6.68 -15.33
C ALA A 299 2.22 -7.68 -15.42
N ILE A 300 2.24 -8.70 -14.57
CA ILE A 300 3.27 -9.75 -14.62
C ILE A 300 3.24 -10.48 -15.98
N ASP A 301 2.05 -10.83 -16.50
CA ASP A 301 1.91 -11.50 -17.80
C ASP A 301 2.52 -10.69 -18.96
N VAL A 302 2.27 -9.37 -18.97
CA VAL A 302 2.84 -8.47 -19.99
C VAL A 302 4.34 -8.33 -19.83
N LEU A 303 4.80 -8.02 -18.60
CA LEU A 303 6.20 -7.64 -18.32
C LEU A 303 7.17 -8.83 -18.44
N SER A 304 6.71 -10.04 -18.12
CA SER A 304 7.53 -11.26 -18.16
C SER A 304 7.99 -11.66 -19.57
N ASN A 305 7.43 -11.05 -20.62
CA ASN A 305 7.87 -11.27 -22.00
C ASN A 305 9.23 -10.62 -22.33
N ASN A 306 9.77 -9.76 -21.46
CA ASN A 306 11.10 -9.19 -21.65
C ASN A 306 12.20 -10.09 -21.08
N ARG A 307 13.11 -10.54 -21.93
CA ARG A 307 14.24 -11.41 -21.55
C ARG A 307 15.23 -10.74 -20.58
N ASN A 308 15.28 -9.42 -20.54
CA ASN A 308 16.09 -8.67 -19.59
C ASN A 308 15.44 -8.58 -18.21
N GLY A 309 14.19 -9.06 -18.08
CA GLY A 309 13.39 -8.99 -16.86
C GLY A 309 12.60 -7.69 -16.74
N PHE A 310 12.05 -7.46 -15.56
CA PHE A 310 11.15 -6.33 -15.30
C PHE A 310 11.26 -5.77 -13.89
N VAL A 311 10.72 -4.56 -13.70
CA VAL A 311 10.43 -3.95 -12.40
C VAL A 311 8.96 -3.57 -12.37
N LEU A 312 8.22 -4.09 -11.41
CA LEU A 312 6.80 -3.81 -11.17
C LEU A 312 6.61 -3.20 -9.78
N ILE A 313 5.94 -2.05 -9.74
CA ILE A 313 5.47 -1.41 -8.51
C ILE A 313 3.97 -1.67 -8.39
N VAL A 314 3.54 -2.15 -7.22
CA VAL A 314 2.14 -2.43 -6.89
C VAL A 314 1.77 -1.62 -5.63
N GLU A 315 0.76 -0.76 -5.73
CA GLU A 315 0.36 0.10 -4.63
C GLU A 315 -1.07 -0.21 -4.17
N GLY A 316 -1.23 -0.53 -2.89
CA GLY A 316 -2.52 -0.61 -2.22
C GLY A 316 -2.98 0.76 -1.72
N GLY A 317 -3.27 1.68 -2.64
CA GLY A 317 -3.53 3.10 -2.33
C GLY A 317 -4.82 3.37 -1.55
N ARG A 318 -5.80 2.45 -1.58
CA ARG A 318 -7.08 2.63 -0.87
C ARG A 318 -7.00 2.34 0.62
N ILE A 319 -5.98 1.61 1.09
CA ILE A 319 -5.80 1.31 2.52
C ILE A 319 -5.71 2.60 3.33
N ASP A 320 -4.79 3.49 2.97
CA ASP A 320 -4.56 4.75 3.68
C ASP A 320 -5.79 5.67 3.63
N GLN A 321 -6.46 5.77 2.48
CA GLN A 321 -7.65 6.59 2.35
C GLN A 321 -8.78 6.14 3.30
N ALA A 322 -8.95 4.81 3.49
CA ALA A 322 -9.91 4.28 4.44
C ALA A 322 -9.47 4.52 5.90
N LEU A 323 -8.17 4.39 6.19
CA LEU A 323 -7.61 4.67 7.51
C LEU A 323 -7.73 6.15 7.88
N GLN A 324 -7.46 7.07 6.95
CA GLN A 324 -7.66 8.51 7.15
C GLN A 324 -9.14 8.88 7.33
N ALA A 325 -10.05 8.18 6.65
CA ALA A 325 -11.49 8.31 6.88
C ALA A 325 -11.96 7.72 8.22
N GLY A 326 -11.09 7.02 8.96
CA GLY A 326 -11.44 6.31 10.20
C GLY A 326 -12.32 5.08 9.97
N ASN A 327 -12.42 4.57 8.74
CA ASN A 327 -13.23 3.41 8.41
C ASN A 327 -12.39 2.12 8.42
N ALA A 328 -12.33 1.48 9.59
CA ALA A 328 -11.55 0.26 9.76
C ALA A 328 -12.03 -0.89 8.84
N ARG A 329 -13.34 -1.03 8.61
CA ARG A 329 -13.88 -2.11 7.78
C ARG A 329 -13.34 -2.03 6.34
N ARG A 330 -13.41 -0.85 5.71
CA ARG A 330 -12.84 -0.66 4.36
C ARG A 330 -11.34 -0.87 4.36
N ALA A 331 -10.64 -0.28 5.33
CA ALA A 331 -9.17 -0.42 5.43
C ALA A 331 -8.72 -1.88 5.53
N LEU A 332 -9.40 -2.69 6.35
CA LEU A 332 -9.03 -4.10 6.51
C LEU A 332 -9.38 -4.94 5.28
N ASN A 333 -10.50 -4.65 4.58
CA ASN A 333 -10.81 -5.32 3.30
C ASN A 333 -9.77 -4.97 2.21
N ASP A 334 -9.36 -3.71 2.10
CA ASP A 334 -8.32 -3.30 1.15
C ASP A 334 -6.93 -3.86 1.54
N THR A 335 -6.63 -4.01 2.83
CA THR A 335 -5.42 -4.71 3.31
C THR A 335 -5.44 -6.20 2.92
N ILE A 336 -6.58 -6.85 3.02
CA ILE A 336 -6.77 -8.25 2.60
C ILE A 336 -6.62 -8.38 1.07
N ALA A 337 -7.22 -7.46 0.30
CA ALA A 337 -7.06 -7.43 -1.16
C ALA A 337 -5.60 -7.15 -1.59
N PHE A 338 -4.86 -6.36 -0.81
CA PHE A 338 -3.43 -6.17 -1.00
C PHE A 338 -2.65 -7.47 -0.73
N ASP A 339 -2.99 -8.22 0.32
CA ASP A 339 -2.37 -9.55 0.59
C ASP A 339 -2.70 -10.57 -0.52
N ASP A 340 -3.90 -10.50 -1.12
CA ASP A 340 -4.23 -11.31 -2.30
C ASP A 340 -3.36 -10.94 -3.51
N ALA A 341 -3.00 -9.67 -3.69
CA ALA A 341 -2.03 -9.25 -4.71
C ALA A 341 -0.60 -9.73 -4.39
N VAL A 342 -0.19 -9.74 -3.11
CA VAL A 342 1.07 -10.36 -2.67
C VAL A 342 1.08 -11.85 -3.03
N LYS A 343 -0.03 -12.56 -2.76
CA LYS A 343 -0.15 -13.98 -3.13
C LYS A 343 0.02 -14.19 -4.62
N VAL A 344 -0.67 -13.41 -5.45
CA VAL A 344 -0.55 -13.47 -6.90
C VAL A 344 0.89 -13.21 -7.35
N ALA A 345 1.57 -12.21 -6.78
CA ALA A 345 2.96 -11.93 -7.12
C ALA A 345 3.88 -13.13 -6.81
N LEU A 346 3.76 -13.72 -5.61
CA LEU A 346 4.57 -14.87 -5.20
C LEU A 346 4.28 -16.13 -6.03
N ASP A 347 3.02 -16.38 -6.37
CA ASP A 347 2.61 -17.57 -7.12
C ASP A 347 3.01 -17.52 -8.61
N ARG A 348 3.11 -16.31 -9.18
CA ARG A 348 3.31 -16.13 -10.63
C ARG A 348 4.73 -15.87 -11.06
N VAL A 349 5.65 -15.57 -10.15
CA VAL A 349 7.04 -15.30 -10.48
C VAL A 349 7.96 -16.47 -10.10
N ASP A 350 9.04 -16.63 -10.83
CA ASP A 350 10.13 -17.51 -10.44
C ASP A 350 10.97 -16.81 -9.34
N LEU A 351 10.80 -17.24 -8.09
CA LEU A 351 11.49 -16.67 -6.93
C LEU A 351 13.03 -16.87 -6.97
N THR A 352 13.52 -17.79 -7.79
CA THR A 352 14.98 -17.95 -8.00
C THR A 352 15.57 -16.80 -8.82
N LYS A 353 14.74 -16.06 -9.54
CA LYS A 353 15.11 -14.94 -10.42
C LYS A 353 14.43 -13.61 -10.05
N THR A 354 13.49 -13.63 -9.12
CA THR A 354 12.68 -12.47 -8.78
C THR A 354 12.84 -12.11 -7.31
N LEU A 355 13.12 -10.84 -7.05
CA LEU A 355 13.00 -10.24 -5.72
C LEU A 355 11.57 -9.73 -5.54
N VAL A 356 10.92 -10.18 -4.47
CA VAL A 356 9.61 -9.64 -4.04
C VAL A 356 9.80 -8.93 -2.70
N VAL A 357 9.40 -7.66 -2.63
CA VAL A 357 9.45 -6.82 -1.42
C VAL A 357 8.04 -6.32 -1.12
N VAL A 358 7.59 -6.46 0.12
CA VAL A 358 6.28 -6.00 0.61
C VAL A 358 6.49 -5.09 1.81
N THR A 359 5.95 -3.88 1.79
CA THR A 359 6.09 -2.92 2.91
C THR A 359 4.93 -1.95 2.98
N GLY A 360 4.76 -1.27 4.11
CA GLY A 360 4.06 0.01 4.17
C GLY A 360 4.98 1.16 3.76
N ASP A 361 4.42 2.30 3.44
CA ASP A 361 5.16 3.56 3.25
C ASP A 361 5.28 4.35 4.56
N HIS A 362 4.20 4.44 5.32
CA HIS A 362 4.10 4.96 6.68
C HIS A 362 3.05 4.19 7.49
N ASP A 363 2.99 4.44 8.79
CA ASP A 363 1.94 3.96 9.68
C ASP A 363 0.76 4.96 9.71
N THR A 364 -0.30 4.61 10.39
CA THR A 364 -1.45 5.48 10.70
C THR A 364 -1.71 5.48 12.21
N THR A 365 -2.71 6.22 12.65
CA THR A 365 -3.05 6.29 14.07
C THR A 365 -4.01 5.22 14.53
N MET A 366 -4.33 4.21 13.71
CA MET A 366 -5.15 3.09 14.11
C MET A 366 -4.46 2.26 15.19
N THR A 367 -5.21 1.90 16.23
CA THR A 367 -4.72 1.12 17.36
C THR A 367 -5.66 -0.04 17.65
N LEU A 368 -5.10 -1.19 17.97
CA LEU A 368 -5.79 -2.36 18.47
C LEU A 368 -5.75 -2.36 20.00
N ILE A 369 -6.92 -2.29 20.64
CA ILE A 369 -7.04 -2.37 22.10
C ILE A 369 -6.76 -3.80 22.55
N GLY A 370 -5.87 -3.95 23.53
CA GLY A 370 -5.50 -5.27 24.05
C GLY A 370 -6.54 -5.86 25.01
N GLY A 371 -6.49 -7.18 25.23
CA GLY A 371 -7.30 -7.89 26.21
C GLY A 371 -8.65 -8.42 25.70
N GLY A 372 -8.94 -8.29 24.42
CA GLY A 372 -10.20 -8.77 23.84
C GLY A 372 -10.35 -10.30 23.82
N LEU A 373 -11.60 -10.77 23.81
CA LEU A 373 -11.95 -12.19 23.73
C LEU A 373 -11.45 -12.79 22.41
N ARG A 374 -10.68 -13.89 22.49
CA ARG A 374 -10.23 -14.64 21.32
C ARG A 374 -11.41 -15.12 20.46
N GLY A 375 -11.29 -14.96 19.15
CA GLY A 375 -12.32 -15.32 18.17
C GLY A 375 -13.44 -14.30 18.01
N ALA A 376 -13.49 -13.24 18.83
CA ALA A 376 -14.45 -12.15 18.64
C ALA A 376 -14.23 -11.44 17.28
N ASP A 377 -15.25 -10.71 16.82
CA ASP A 377 -15.11 -9.90 15.60
C ASP A 377 -14.23 -8.68 15.92
N ILE A 378 -13.10 -8.55 15.20
CA ILE A 378 -12.13 -7.48 15.39
C ILE A 378 -12.72 -6.09 15.10
N LEU A 379 -13.76 -6.01 14.26
CA LEU A 379 -14.49 -4.78 13.95
C LEU A 379 -15.60 -4.48 14.98
N GLY A 380 -15.89 -5.46 15.87
CA GLY A 380 -16.99 -5.38 16.83
C GLY A 380 -16.64 -4.64 18.11
N LEU A 381 -17.57 -4.72 19.05
CA LEU A 381 -17.33 -4.29 20.43
C LEU A 381 -16.20 -5.10 21.05
N HIS A 382 -15.41 -4.45 21.90
CA HIS A 382 -14.36 -5.12 22.66
C HIS A 382 -15.00 -6.05 23.69
N MET A 383 -14.78 -7.36 23.52
CA MET A 383 -15.42 -8.38 24.33
C MET A 383 -14.51 -8.86 25.46
N ASN A 384 -15.03 -8.90 26.67
CA ASN A 384 -14.30 -9.38 27.84
C ASN A 384 -14.08 -10.89 27.77
N PRO A 385 -12.84 -11.39 27.90
CA PRO A 385 -12.53 -12.82 27.76
C PRO A 385 -13.06 -13.69 28.93
N VAL A 386 -13.39 -13.09 30.08
CA VAL A 386 -13.90 -13.82 31.27
C VAL A 386 -15.42 -13.89 31.27
N THR A 387 -16.08 -12.77 30.95
CA THR A 387 -17.53 -12.67 31.04
C THR A 387 -18.26 -12.94 29.73
N GLY A 388 -17.55 -12.84 28.57
CA GLY A 388 -18.14 -12.94 27.27
C GLY A 388 -19.05 -11.75 26.87
N LYS A 389 -19.04 -10.67 27.67
CA LYS A 389 -19.86 -9.46 27.47
C LYS A 389 -18.97 -8.32 26.96
N PRO A 390 -19.55 -7.27 26.32
CA PRO A 390 -18.79 -6.09 25.98
C PRO A 390 -18.14 -5.47 27.21
N ASP A 391 -16.85 -5.10 27.09
CA ASP A 391 -16.18 -4.26 28.07
C ASP A 391 -16.70 -2.83 27.99
N VAL A 392 -16.61 -2.10 29.09
CA VAL A 392 -17.08 -0.72 29.19
C VAL A 392 -15.96 0.20 29.67
N ASP A 393 -16.01 1.46 29.26
CA ASP A 393 -15.13 2.51 29.73
C ASP A 393 -15.48 2.94 31.17
N ALA A 394 -14.73 3.93 31.69
CA ALA A 394 -14.97 4.48 33.03
C ALA A 394 -16.38 5.12 33.19
N GLY A 395 -17.06 5.46 32.11
CA GLY A 395 -18.43 5.96 32.07
C GLY A 395 -19.49 4.87 31.97
N GLY A 396 -19.08 3.58 31.90
CA GLY A 396 -20.00 2.43 31.74
C GLY A 396 -20.48 2.23 30.30
N LEU A 397 -19.80 2.78 29.29
CA LEU A 397 -20.18 2.69 27.87
C LEU A 397 -19.31 1.69 27.13
N PRO A 398 -19.90 0.79 26.30
CA PRO A 398 -19.15 -0.11 25.44
C PRO A 398 -18.23 0.64 24.46
N TYR A 399 -17.13 -0.01 24.05
CA TYR A 399 -16.19 0.51 23.06
C TYR A 399 -15.75 -0.59 22.09
N THR A 400 -15.13 -0.18 20.94
CA THR A 400 -14.68 -1.10 19.90
C THR A 400 -13.25 -1.58 20.13
N SER A 401 -12.89 -2.75 19.58
CA SER A 401 -11.50 -3.26 19.62
C SER A 401 -10.52 -2.39 18.83
N LEU A 402 -10.98 -1.68 17.80
CA LEU A 402 -10.19 -0.77 16.99
C LEU A 402 -10.59 0.68 17.26
N VAL A 403 -9.61 1.52 17.50
CA VAL A 403 -9.76 2.97 17.72
C VAL A 403 -8.65 3.72 16.97
N PHE A 404 -8.81 5.05 16.83
CA PHE A 404 -7.81 5.88 16.17
C PHE A 404 -7.26 6.96 17.12
N GLY A 405 -5.98 7.29 16.98
CA GLY A 405 -5.39 8.42 17.70
C GLY A 405 -5.98 9.76 17.26
N THR A 406 -6.26 9.91 15.96
CA THR A 406 -6.82 11.10 15.33
C THR A 406 -7.93 10.73 14.36
N GLY A 407 -8.97 11.57 14.20
CA GLY A 407 -10.05 11.32 13.25
C GLY A 407 -11.29 12.17 13.52
N ALA A 408 -12.27 12.04 12.64
CA ALA A 408 -13.48 12.85 12.67
C ALA A 408 -14.48 12.44 13.78
N ASN A 409 -14.50 11.14 14.14
CA ASN A 409 -15.46 10.63 15.13
C ASN A 409 -14.91 10.75 16.55
N ARG A 410 -15.05 11.95 17.11
CA ARG A 410 -14.87 12.19 18.53
C ARG A 410 -16.02 13.05 19.03
N PRO A 411 -17.09 12.42 19.54
CA PRO A 411 -18.20 13.15 20.15
C PRO A 411 -17.76 13.80 21.47
N ASP A 412 -18.31 14.96 21.79
CA ASP A 412 -18.05 15.63 23.07
C ASP A 412 -18.53 14.81 24.26
N LYS A 413 -19.60 14.04 24.06
CA LYS A 413 -20.14 13.04 25.01
C LYS A 413 -20.40 11.75 24.25
N ARG A 414 -19.73 10.67 24.68
CA ARG A 414 -19.97 9.33 24.13
C ARG A 414 -21.39 8.86 24.42
N GLY A 415 -21.99 8.21 23.43
CA GLY A 415 -23.23 7.43 23.59
C GLY A 415 -22.94 5.93 23.67
N PRO A 416 -23.96 5.12 24.03
CA PRO A 416 -23.82 3.67 23.99
C PRO A 416 -23.62 3.18 22.54
N LEU A 417 -22.70 2.23 22.36
CA LEU A 417 -22.47 1.54 21.10
C LEU A 417 -23.12 0.15 21.13
N ASP A 418 -23.63 -0.30 20.01
CA ASP A 418 -24.15 -1.65 19.82
C ASP A 418 -23.49 -2.32 18.58
N SER A 419 -23.60 -3.65 18.51
CA SER A 419 -23.01 -4.42 17.43
C SER A 419 -23.52 -4.04 16.03
N PRO A 420 -24.82 -3.81 15.77
CA PRO A 420 -25.30 -3.36 14.47
C PRO A 420 -24.65 -2.06 14.01
N THR A 421 -24.50 -1.10 14.91
CA THR A 421 -23.85 0.20 14.61
C THR A 421 -22.39 0.04 14.24
N VAL A 422 -21.59 -0.63 15.10
CA VAL A 422 -20.13 -0.73 14.89
C VAL A 422 -19.76 -1.66 13.75
N LEU A 423 -20.64 -2.57 13.36
CA LEU A 423 -20.46 -3.47 12.23
C LEU A 423 -21.03 -2.92 10.91
N HIS A 424 -21.60 -1.71 10.91
CA HIS A 424 -22.05 -1.11 9.67
C HIS A 424 -20.87 -0.77 8.76
N LYS A 425 -21.02 -0.93 7.42
CA LYS A 425 -19.91 -0.73 6.48
C LYS A 425 -19.35 0.70 6.47
N ASP A 426 -20.19 1.66 6.82
CA ASP A 426 -19.82 3.08 6.86
C ASP A 426 -19.52 3.59 8.28
N TYR A 427 -19.36 2.67 9.24
CA TYR A 427 -19.00 3.07 10.61
C TYR A 427 -17.61 3.70 10.63
N VAL A 428 -17.53 4.89 11.22
CA VAL A 428 -16.27 5.59 11.48
C VAL A 428 -15.86 5.32 12.92
N GLN A 429 -14.70 4.75 13.13
CA GLN A 429 -14.19 4.40 14.45
C GLN A 429 -13.97 5.64 15.31
N GLU A 430 -14.13 5.48 16.63
CA GLU A 430 -13.86 6.56 17.59
C GLU A 430 -12.38 6.94 17.58
N SER A 431 -12.10 8.23 17.79
CA SER A 431 -10.74 8.78 17.81
C SER A 431 -10.45 9.52 19.11
N ALA A 432 -9.18 9.56 19.52
CA ALA A 432 -8.74 10.27 20.72
C ALA A 432 -8.68 11.78 20.54
N ILE A 433 -8.30 12.26 19.35
CA ILE A 433 -8.18 13.68 18.99
C ILE A 433 -9.09 13.94 17.80
N LYS A 434 -9.97 14.94 17.90
CA LYS A 434 -10.89 15.35 16.84
C LYS A 434 -10.14 16.15 15.78
N LEU A 435 -10.04 15.58 14.58
CA LEU A 435 -9.52 16.24 13.38
C LEU A 435 -10.47 15.93 12.20
N PRO A 436 -10.46 16.71 11.12
CA PRO A 436 -11.31 16.45 9.94
C PRO A 436 -11.10 15.06 9.32
N ALA A 437 -9.88 14.51 9.46
CA ALA A 437 -9.50 13.16 9.02
C ALA A 437 -8.41 12.60 9.95
N GLY A 438 -8.14 11.30 9.84
CA GLY A 438 -6.97 10.69 10.47
C GLY A 438 -5.67 11.24 9.89
N THR A 439 -4.60 11.16 10.68
CA THR A 439 -3.24 11.56 10.27
C THR A 439 -2.35 10.33 10.10
N ASN A 440 -1.25 10.53 9.40
CA ASN A 440 -0.20 9.52 9.33
C ASN A 440 0.40 9.31 10.72
N GLY A 441 0.77 8.07 11.02
CA GLY A 441 1.44 7.66 12.25
C GLY A 441 2.95 7.66 12.12
N GLY A 442 3.64 7.92 13.23
CA GLY A 442 5.11 7.95 13.29
C GLY A 442 5.77 6.60 13.56
N GLY A 443 4.99 5.50 13.56
CA GLY A 443 5.52 4.16 13.79
C GLY A 443 6.37 3.65 12.63
N ASP A 444 7.38 2.80 12.95
CA ASP A 444 8.08 2.05 11.92
C ASP A 444 7.12 1.04 11.26
N VAL A 445 7.23 0.85 9.96
CA VAL A 445 6.49 -0.18 9.24
C VAL A 445 7.29 -1.48 9.11
N VAL A 446 6.61 -2.59 8.84
CA VAL A 446 7.25 -3.88 8.61
C VAL A 446 7.46 -4.09 7.13
N LEU A 447 8.71 -4.37 6.75
CA LEU A 447 9.07 -4.84 5.42
C LEU A 447 9.27 -6.34 5.45
N ARG A 448 8.76 -7.02 4.43
CA ARG A 448 8.94 -8.45 4.18
C ARG A 448 9.57 -8.64 2.82
N ALA A 449 10.47 -9.60 2.69
CA ALA A 449 11.15 -9.88 1.43
C ALA A 449 11.27 -11.39 1.18
N GLY A 450 11.19 -11.77 -0.10
CA GLY A 450 11.36 -13.15 -0.55
C GLY A 450 12.01 -13.21 -1.93
N GLY A 451 12.55 -14.36 -2.28
CA GLY A 451 13.18 -14.63 -3.56
C GLY A 451 14.61 -14.13 -3.69
N ALA A 452 15.06 -13.92 -4.92
CA ALA A 452 16.45 -13.58 -5.26
C ALA A 452 16.92 -12.30 -4.56
N GLY A 453 18.04 -12.34 -3.86
CA GLY A 453 18.64 -11.18 -3.17
C GLY A 453 17.94 -10.75 -1.88
N SER A 454 16.86 -11.42 -1.46
CA SER A 454 16.04 -11.02 -0.31
C SER A 454 16.72 -11.12 1.06
N SER A 455 17.77 -11.92 1.20
CA SER A 455 18.45 -12.19 2.48
C SER A 455 19.07 -10.96 3.16
N ASN A 456 19.23 -9.86 2.44
CA ASN A 456 19.78 -8.60 2.97
C ASN A 456 18.73 -7.70 3.65
N PHE A 457 17.43 -8.03 3.53
CA PHE A 457 16.34 -7.24 4.11
C PHE A 457 16.08 -7.67 5.55
N ARG A 458 16.85 -7.15 6.50
CA ARG A 458 16.76 -7.49 7.93
C ARG A 458 17.19 -6.34 8.83
N GLY A 459 16.78 -6.42 10.09
CA GLY A 459 17.07 -5.40 11.12
C GLY A 459 16.19 -4.17 10.99
N THR A 460 16.71 -3.02 11.42
CA THR A 460 16.01 -1.74 11.29
C THR A 460 16.68 -0.92 10.20
N LEU A 461 15.93 -0.59 9.16
CA LEU A 461 16.41 0.11 7.97
C LEU A 461 15.85 1.54 7.93
N ASP A 462 16.59 2.45 7.35
CA ASP A 462 16.00 3.68 6.83
C ASP A 462 15.29 3.37 5.49
N ASN A 463 14.20 4.07 5.15
CA ASN A 463 13.46 3.81 3.90
C ASN A 463 14.33 4.01 2.66
N THR A 464 15.30 4.91 2.69
CA THR A 464 16.31 5.08 1.61
C THR A 464 17.21 3.85 1.45
N ARG A 465 17.45 3.09 2.52
CA ARG A 465 18.25 1.87 2.46
C ARG A 465 17.54 0.76 1.70
N VAL A 466 16.21 0.73 1.73
CA VAL A 466 15.39 -0.23 0.97
C VAL A 466 15.71 -0.13 -0.54
N PHE A 467 15.70 1.11 -1.09
CA PHE A 467 16.14 1.36 -2.47
C PHE A 467 17.52 0.78 -2.77
N ALA A 468 18.50 1.08 -1.91
CA ALA A 468 19.88 0.61 -2.11
C ALA A 468 19.98 -0.91 -2.13
N LEU A 469 19.18 -1.62 -1.31
CA LEU A 469 19.13 -3.07 -1.28
C LEU A 469 18.45 -3.64 -2.53
N ILE A 470 17.32 -3.07 -2.99
CA ILE A 470 16.66 -3.46 -4.24
C ILE A 470 17.61 -3.26 -5.42
N ARG A 471 18.19 -2.06 -5.52
CA ARG A 471 19.14 -1.71 -6.59
C ARG A 471 20.32 -2.68 -6.64
N LYS A 472 20.90 -3.01 -5.49
CA LYS A 472 22.00 -3.98 -5.41
C LYS A 472 21.56 -5.37 -5.85
N ALA A 473 20.39 -5.84 -5.39
CA ALA A 473 19.88 -7.17 -5.71
C ALA A 473 19.58 -7.36 -7.19
N ALA A 474 19.09 -6.29 -7.86
CA ALA A 474 18.67 -6.30 -9.27
C ALA A 474 19.72 -5.70 -10.24
N GLU A 475 20.89 -5.28 -9.74
CA GLU A 475 21.97 -4.66 -10.52
C GLU A 475 21.50 -3.43 -11.33
N LEU A 476 20.62 -2.63 -10.72
CA LEU A 476 20.06 -1.41 -11.30
C LEU A 476 20.97 -0.17 -11.11
#